data_c7a340994e2aba4570e018618fc0aa62
#
_entry.id   c7a340994e2aba4570e018618fc0aa62
#
_cell.length_a   1.000
_cell.length_b   1.000
_cell.length_c   1.000
_cell.angle_alpha   90.00
_cell.angle_beta   90.00
_cell.angle_gamma   90.00
#
_symmetry.space_group_name_H-M   'P 1'
#
loop_
_entity.id
_entity.type
_entity.pdbx_description
1 polymer ?
#
loop_
_entity_poly.entity_id
_entity_poly.type
_entity_poly.pdbx_seq_one_letter_code
_entity_poly.pdbx_strand_id
1 'polypeptide(L)'
;MDIYDLLGKIDHTEDQDKVSYSAGVVFAMSLKDMGFEDLKYDDFIDGMKTIFEKTTPKISPKKSIDIFNNYVMLLRQDLSMKNEEEGKALLEKNRENPKIIELESGLQYEILVQGNGEIPKITDEVEVEYEGYLLDSQVFDSTKDIGAQVFRISEMIEGWKEVLTKMQEGSRWKVYIPSHLAYGENGAPPMIQPNATLVFIIELNKIVR
;
A
#
# COMPACT_ATOMS: atom_id res chain seq x y z
N MET A 1 -15.75 -7.87 28.74
CA MET A 1 -16.97 -7.54 27.98
C MET A 1 -17.01 -8.55 26.85
N ASP A 2 -18.00 -9.46 26.86
CA ASP A 2 -18.10 -10.54 25.88
C ASP A 2 -18.51 -9.95 24.52
N ILE A 3 -18.00 -10.50 23.41
CA ILE A 3 -18.34 -10.07 22.05
C ILE A 3 -19.86 -10.17 21.81
N TYR A 4 -20.54 -11.08 22.48
CA TYR A 4 -22.00 -11.24 22.44
C TYR A 4 -22.75 -10.10 23.16
N ASP A 5 -22.14 -9.46 24.18
CA ASP A 5 -22.70 -8.27 24.82
C ASP A 5 -22.59 -7.03 23.92
N LEU A 6 -21.58 -7.00 23.03
CA LEU A 6 -21.43 -5.97 22.01
C LEU A 6 -22.41 -6.16 20.86
N LEU A 7 -22.60 -7.39 20.41
CA LEU A 7 -23.51 -7.74 19.30
C LEU A 7 -24.98 -7.54 19.70
N GLY A 8 -25.33 -7.74 20.98
CA GLY A 8 -26.68 -7.47 21.51
C GLY A 8 -27.04 -5.98 21.60
N LYS A 9 -26.08 -5.08 21.36
CA LYS A 9 -26.29 -3.62 21.30
C LYS A 9 -26.30 -3.05 19.88
N ILE A 10 -26.14 -3.90 18.87
CA ILE A 10 -26.30 -3.47 17.48
C ILE A 10 -27.81 -3.22 17.30
N ASP A 11 -28.14 -1.96 17.12
CA ASP A 11 -29.50 -1.57 16.78
C ASP A 11 -29.83 -2.06 15.37
N HIS A 12 -30.57 -3.15 15.29
CA HIS A 12 -31.02 -3.75 14.02
C HIS A 12 -32.15 -2.92 13.35
N THR A 13 -32.46 -1.73 13.87
CA THR A 13 -33.47 -0.82 13.29
C THR A 13 -32.89 0.15 12.27
N GLU A 14 -31.62 0.02 11.88
CA GLU A 14 -31.11 0.81 10.76
C GLU A 14 -31.91 0.47 9.51
N ASP A 15 -32.31 1.55 8.83
CA ASP A 15 -33.07 1.51 7.58
C ASP A 15 -32.38 0.55 6.58
N GLN A 16 -33.09 -0.50 6.18
CA GLN A 16 -32.59 -1.54 5.27
C GLN A 16 -32.02 -0.94 3.96
N ASP A 17 -32.58 0.20 3.54
CA ASP A 17 -32.12 0.91 2.34
C ASP A 17 -30.69 1.47 2.55
N LYS A 18 -30.40 2.02 3.73
CA LYS A 18 -29.06 2.51 4.07
C LYS A 18 -28.05 1.39 4.16
N VAL A 19 -28.40 0.28 4.77
CA VAL A 19 -27.54 -0.91 4.88
C VAL A 19 -27.23 -1.46 3.48
N SER A 20 -28.23 -1.57 2.62
CA SER A 20 -28.06 -2.07 1.25
C SER A 20 -27.18 -1.14 0.40
N TYR A 21 -27.40 0.18 0.52
CA TYR A 21 -26.56 1.18 -0.15
C TYR A 21 -25.10 1.12 0.34
N SER A 22 -24.90 1.03 1.67
CA SER A 22 -23.57 0.95 2.27
C SER A 22 -22.83 -0.32 1.84
N ALA A 23 -23.53 -1.45 1.75
CA ALA A 23 -22.98 -2.69 1.21
C ALA A 23 -22.48 -2.50 -0.24
N GLY A 24 -23.28 -1.83 -1.07
CA GLY A 24 -22.90 -1.47 -2.44
C GLY A 24 -21.65 -0.63 -2.50
N VAL A 25 -21.53 0.41 -1.65
CA VAL A 25 -20.34 1.27 -1.56
C VAL A 25 -19.10 0.46 -1.18
N VAL A 26 -19.18 -0.34 -0.12
CA VAL A 26 -18.05 -1.17 0.35
C VAL A 26 -17.59 -2.16 -0.74
N PHE A 27 -18.55 -2.77 -1.43
CA PHE A 27 -18.24 -3.70 -2.52
C PHE A 27 -17.57 -2.99 -3.71
N ALA A 28 -18.08 -1.80 -4.07
CA ALA A 28 -17.48 -0.99 -5.14
C ALA A 28 -16.06 -0.54 -4.80
N MET A 29 -15.80 -0.16 -3.55
CA MET A 29 -14.44 0.14 -3.08
C MET A 29 -13.52 -1.07 -3.25
N SER A 30 -13.94 -2.26 -2.81
CA SER A 30 -13.15 -3.48 -2.96
C SER A 30 -12.86 -3.83 -4.42
N LEU A 31 -13.82 -3.64 -5.34
CA LEU A 31 -13.59 -3.85 -6.77
C LEU A 31 -12.60 -2.83 -7.34
N LYS A 32 -12.70 -1.56 -6.93
CA LYS A 32 -11.73 -0.52 -7.31
C LYS A 32 -10.32 -0.87 -6.84
N ASP A 33 -10.15 -1.34 -5.62
CA ASP A 33 -8.87 -1.78 -5.07
C ASP A 33 -8.27 -2.97 -5.84
N MET A 34 -9.11 -3.80 -6.45
CA MET A 34 -8.70 -4.88 -7.35
C MET A 34 -8.36 -4.41 -8.77
N GLY A 35 -8.53 -3.11 -9.07
CA GLY A 35 -8.23 -2.53 -10.38
C GLY A 35 -9.39 -2.48 -11.37
N PHE A 36 -10.64 -2.69 -10.93
CA PHE A 36 -11.79 -2.51 -11.81
C PHE A 36 -12.01 -1.02 -12.11
N GLU A 37 -11.93 -0.64 -13.37
CA GLU A 37 -12.25 0.73 -13.83
C GLU A 37 -13.71 0.87 -14.20
N ASP A 38 -14.26 -0.14 -14.88
CA ASP A 38 -15.63 -0.19 -15.39
C ASP A 38 -16.38 -1.42 -14.89
N LEU A 39 -17.69 -1.23 -14.63
CA LEU A 39 -18.61 -2.28 -14.24
C LEU A 39 -19.92 -2.13 -15.00
N LYS A 40 -20.39 -3.20 -15.65
CA LYS A 40 -21.73 -3.24 -16.23
C LYS A 40 -22.76 -3.48 -15.12
N TYR A 41 -23.35 -2.39 -14.64
CA TYR A 41 -24.23 -2.42 -13.46
C TYR A 41 -25.41 -3.37 -13.60
N ASP A 42 -26.06 -3.42 -14.78
CA ASP A 42 -27.21 -4.29 -14.98
C ASP A 42 -26.84 -5.76 -14.83
N ASP A 43 -25.74 -6.20 -15.44
CA ASP A 43 -25.26 -7.58 -15.31
C ASP A 43 -24.80 -7.90 -13.88
N PHE A 44 -24.15 -6.95 -13.22
CA PHE A 44 -23.71 -7.10 -11.83
C PHE A 44 -24.89 -7.25 -10.88
N ILE A 45 -25.90 -6.38 -11.01
CA ILE A 45 -27.13 -6.42 -10.20
C ILE A 45 -27.92 -7.72 -10.47
N ASP A 46 -28.01 -8.14 -11.73
CA ASP A 46 -28.68 -9.40 -12.11
C ASP A 46 -27.98 -10.62 -11.45
N GLY A 47 -26.64 -10.63 -11.46
CA GLY A 47 -25.85 -11.65 -10.77
C GLY A 47 -26.13 -11.68 -9.26
N MET A 48 -26.17 -10.51 -8.62
CA MET A 48 -26.51 -10.39 -7.19
C MET A 48 -27.93 -10.91 -6.91
N LYS A 49 -28.94 -10.44 -7.67
CA LYS A 49 -30.34 -10.88 -7.53
C LYS A 49 -30.46 -12.40 -7.64
N THR A 50 -29.78 -12.98 -8.64
CA THR A 50 -29.79 -14.43 -8.85
C THR A 50 -29.42 -15.22 -7.61
N ILE A 51 -28.45 -14.75 -6.84
CA ILE A 51 -28.00 -15.41 -5.60
C ILE A 51 -28.98 -15.17 -4.44
N PHE A 52 -29.40 -13.90 -4.23
CA PHE A 52 -30.29 -13.55 -3.13
C PHE A 52 -31.73 -14.15 -3.29
N GLU A 53 -32.20 -14.15 -4.53
CA GLU A 53 -33.56 -14.70 -4.86
C GLU A 53 -33.56 -16.21 -5.11
N LYS A 54 -32.36 -16.85 -5.06
CA LYS A 54 -32.17 -18.29 -5.28
C LYS A 54 -32.71 -18.77 -6.64
N THR A 55 -32.55 -17.94 -7.67
CA THR A 55 -32.95 -18.30 -9.03
C THR A 55 -31.78 -19.01 -9.75
N THR A 56 -32.01 -19.52 -10.95
CA THR A 56 -30.97 -20.23 -11.73
C THR A 56 -30.02 -19.26 -12.35
N PRO A 57 -28.70 -19.32 -12.03
CA PRO A 57 -27.71 -18.43 -12.62
C PRO A 57 -27.52 -18.66 -14.13
N LYS A 58 -27.33 -17.59 -14.90
CA LYS A 58 -26.94 -17.64 -16.32
C LYS A 58 -25.59 -18.37 -16.53
N ILE A 59 -24.69 -18.21 -15.55
CA ILE A 59 -23.37 -18.83 -15.51
C ILE A 59 -23.25 -19.57 -14.19
N SER A 60 -22.81 -20.83 -14.20
CA SER A 60 -22.68 -21.59 -12.95
C SER A 60 -21.72 -20.89 -11.97
N PRO A 61 -21.97 -20.97 -10.64
CA PRO A 61 -21.13 -20.33 -9.65
C PRO A 61 -19.63 -20.64 -9.79
N LYS A 62 -19.31 -21.92 -10.07
CA LYS A 62 -17.92 -22.34 -10.31
C LYS A 62 -17.29 -21.57 -11.48
N LYS A 63 -17.98 -21.53 -12.62
CA LYS A 63 -17.50 -20.81 -13.81
C LYS A 63 -17.41 -19.31 -13.58
N SER A 64 -18.33 -18.73 -12.78
CA SER A 64 -18.28 -17.31 -12.39
C SER A 64 -17.03 -17.00 -11.57
N ILE A 65 -16.67 -17.87 -10.62
CA ILE A 65 -15.45 -17.75 -9.82
C ILE A 65 -14.22 -17.80 -10.73
N ASP A 66 -14.15 -18.76 -11.67
CA ASP A 66 -13.03 -18.91 -12.60
C ASP A 66 -12.88 -17.67 -13.48
N ILE A 67 -13.98 -17.14 -14.03
CA ILE A 67 -13.98 -15.91 -14.85
C ILE A 67 -13.50 -14.70 -14.03
N PHE A 68 -14.02 -14.53 -12.83
CA PHE A 68 -13.67 -13.42 -11.95
C PHE A 68 -12.19 -13.47 -11.56
N ASN A 69 -11.71 -14.63 -11.11
CA ASN A 69 -10.31 -14.80 -10.70
C ASN A 69 -9.33 -14.58 -11.87
N ASN A 70 -9.65 -15.08 -13.05
CA ASN A 70 -8.83 -14.85 -14.25
C ASN A 70 -8.77 -13.38 -14.61
N TYR A 71 -9.90 -12.66 -14.52
CA TYR A 71 -9.94 -11.23 -14.81
C TYR A 71 -9.14 -10.42 -13.79
N VAL A 72 -9.31 -10.70 -12.48
CA VAL A 72 -8.51 -10.06 -11.42
C VAL A 72 -7.01 -10.31 -11.62
N MET A 73 -6.63 -11.53 -12.04
CA MET A 73 -5.24 -11.85 -12.32
C MET A 73 -4.68 -10.98 -13.48
N LEU A 74 -5.45 -10.79 -14.56
CA LEU A 74 -5.06 -9.92 -15.67
C LEU A 74 -4.93 -8.46 -15.21
N LEU A 75 -5.90 -7.94 -14.44
CA LEU A 75 -5.82 -6.58 -13.90
C LEU A 75 -4.59 -6.37 -13.03
N ARG A 76 -4.27 -7.34 -12.16
CA ARG A 76 -3.05 -7.28 -11.35
C ARG A 76 -1.78 -7.29 -12.19
N GLN A 77 -1.78 -8.03 -13.29
CA GLN A 77 -0.65 -8.11 -14.20
C GLN A 77 -0.45 -6.78 -14.94
N ASP A 78 -1.53 -6.17 -15.42
CA ASP A 78 -1.49 -4.85 -16.06
C ASP A 78 -1.03 -3.75 -15.10
N LEU A 79 -1.55 -3.73 -13.86
CA LEU A 79 -1.10 -2.82 -12.81
C LEU A 79 0.38 -3.03 -12.45
N SER A 80 0.81 -4.28 -12.37
CA SER A 80 2.20 -4.64 -12.09
C SER A 80 3.15 -4.10 -13.17
N MET A 81 2.82 -4.29 -14.45
CA MET A 81 3.62 -3.78 -15.57
C MET A 81 3.65 -2.25 -15.60
N LYS A 82 2.50 -1.61 -15.39
CA LYS A 82 2.38 -0.15 -15.33
C LYS A 82 3.24 0.42 -14.20
N ASN A 83 3.12 -0.12 -12.99
CA ASN A 83 3.89 0.34 -11.83
C ASN A 83 5.40 0.17 -12.02
N GLU A 84 5.82 -0.95 -12.64
CA GLU A 84 7.22 -1.19 -12.96
C GLU A 84 7.76 -0.17 -13.98
N GLU A 85 6.99 0.13 -15.03
CA GLU A 85 7.35 1.12 -16.05
C GLU A 85 7.43 2.53 -15.46
N GLU A 86 6.41 2.96 -14.70
CA GLU A 86 6.38 4.26 -14.04
C GLU A 86 7.51 4.40 -13.01
N GLY A 87 7.78 3.35 -12.24
CA GLY A 87 8.89 3.33 -11.28
C GLY A 87 10.24 3.48 -11.97
N LYS A 88 10.50 2.72 -13.05
CA LYS A 88 11.72 2.84 -13.84
C LYS A 88 11.87 4.22 -14.44
N ALA A 89 10.81 4.79 -15.00
CA ALA A 89 10.83 6.13 -15.58
C ALA A 89 11.16 7.20 -14.53
N LEU A 90 10.60 7.10 -13.31
CA LEU A 90 10.94 8.00 -12.22
C LEU A 90 12.41 7.90 -11.82
N LEU A 91 12.90 6.69 -11.58
CA LEU A 91 14.28 6.47 -11.17
C LEU A 91 15.29 6.94 -12.24
N GLU A 92 14.99 6.73 -13.52
CA GLU A 92 15.79 7.25 -14.62
C GLU A 92 15.81 8.78 -14.64
N LYS A 93 14.65 9.42 -14.52
CA LYS A 93 14.54 10.87 -14.43
C LYS A 93 15.30 11.43 -13.23
N ASN A 94 15.29 10.74 -12.11
CA ASN A 94 16.00 11.17 -10.91
C ASN A 94 17.52 11.22 -11.09
N ARG A 95 18.12 10.39 -11.96
CA ARG A 95 19.55 10.41 -12.29
C ARG A 95 20.02 11.72 -12.91
N GLU A 96 19.10 12.47 -13.50
CA GLU A 96 19.41 13.80 -14.05
C GLU A 96 19.57 14.88 -12.96
N ASN A 97 19.10 14.58 -11.73
CA ASN A 97 19.16 15.50 -10.60
C ASN A 97 20.43 15.27 -9.76
N PRO A 98 21.41 16.21 -9.75
CA PRO A 98 22.68 16.02 -9.03
C PRO A 98 22.54 15.96 -7.51
N LYS A 99 21.36 16.25 -6.95
CA LYS A 99 21.08 16.10 -5.51
C LYS A 99 20.65 14.70 -5.12
N ILE A 100 20.28 13.87 -6.09
CA ILE A 100 19.86 12.51 -5.85
C ILE A 100 21.04 11.57 -5.99
N ILE A 101 21.23 10.75 -4.98
CA ILE A 101 22.29 9.76 -4.91
C ILE A 101 21.65 8.39 -5.14
N GLU A 102 22.21 7.60 -6.05
CA GLU A 102 21.79 6.23 -6.33
C GLU A 102 22.77 5.23 -5.72
N LEU A 103 22.25 4.22 -5.05
CA LEU A 103 23.02 3.11 -4.50
C LEU A 103 23.13 1.96 -5.51
N GLU A 104 24.04 1.03 -5.29
CA GLU A 104 24.22 -0.16 -6.16
C GLU A 104 22.97 -1.03 -6.26
N SER A 105 22.13 -1.00 -5.24
CA SER A 105 20.82 -1.68 -5.18
C SER A 105 19.76 -1.06 -6.08
N GLY A 106 20.00 0.14 -6.61
CA GLY A 106 19.04 0.95 -7.35
C GLY A 106 18.15 1.82 -6.45
N LEU A 107 18.32 1.76 -5.12
CA LEU A 107 17.70 2.71 -4.20
C LEU A 107 18.26 4.10 -4.44
N GLN A 108 17.39 5.12 -4.45
CA GLN A 108 17.81 6.51 -4.61
C GLN A 108 17.37 7.34 -3.41
N TYR A 109 18.15 8.37 -3.05
CA TYR A 109 17.79 9.28 -1.98
C TYR A 109 18.30 10.70 -2.20
N GLU A 110 17.60 11.66 -1.61
CA GLU A 110 17.98 13.06 -1.51
C GLU A 110 18.09 13.46 -0.03
N ILE A 111 19.21 14.06 0.36
CA ILE A 111 19.39 14.55 1.73
C ILE A 111 18.70 15.90 1.85
N LEU A 112 17.58 15.95 2.57
CA LEU A 112 16.86 17.19 2.85
C LEU A 112 17.46 17.94 4.04
N VAL A 113 17.84 17.19 5.08
CA VAL A 113 18.55 17.68 6.27
C VAL A 113 19.64 16.69 6.61
N GLN A 114 20.86 17.16 6.75
CA GLN A 114 21.99 16.35 7.19
C GLN A 114 22.04 16.37 8.72
N GLY A 115 21.94 15.19 9.32
CA GLY A 115 22.18 14.99 10.75
C GLY A 115 23.65 14.99 11.10
N ASN A 116 23.94 14.97 12.37
CA ASN A 116 25.31 14.97 12.92
C ASN A 116 25.53 13.95 14.03
N GLY A 117 24.52 13.12 14.32
CA GLY A 117 24.61 12.06 15.33
C GLY A 117 25.24 10.77 14.79
N GLU A 118 25.10 9.70 15.53
CA GLU A 118 25.63 8.39 15.16
C GLU A 118 24.82 7.78 14.01
N ILE A 119 25.45 6.86 13.28
CA ILE A 119 24.77 6.04 12.26
C ILE A 119 24.35 4.72 12.90
N PRO A 120 23.06 4.32 12.82
CA PRO A 120 22.61 3.09 13.41
C PRO A 120 23.15 1.85 12.70
N LYS A 121 23.24 0.75 13.45
CA LYS A 121 23.55 -0.57 12.92
C LYS A 121 22.25 -1.31 12.59
N ILE A 122 22.35 -2.33 11.75
CA ILE A 122 21.20 -3.16 11.35
C ILE A 122 20.47 -3.81 12.54
N THR A 123 21.17 -4.01 13.67
CA THR A 123 20.61 -4.61 14.89
C THR A 123 19.92 -3.62 15.81
N ASP A 124 20.07 -2.32 15.54
CA ASP A 124 19.59 -1.27 16.43
C ASP A 124 18.07 -1.03 16.23
N GLU A 125 17.47 -0.48 17.27
CA GLU A 125 16.14 0.13 17.20
C GLU A 125 16.31 1.64 16.98
N VAL A 126 15.43 2.22 16.17
CA VAL A 126 15.45 3.65 15.84
C VAL A 126 14.09 4.27 16.02
N GLU A 127 14.07 5.51 16.51
CA GLU A 127 12.90 6.34 16.54
C GLU A 127 12.88 7.20 15.29
N VAL A 128 11.81 7.08 14.50
CA VAL A 128 11.64 7.79 13.23
C VAL A 128 10.27 8.43 13.10
N GLU A 129 10.23 9.54 12.37
CA GLU A 129 9.01 10.06 11.76
C GLU A 129 9.10 9.86 10.26
N TYR A 130 7.97 9.50 9.64
CA TYR A 130 7.97 9.28 8.19
C TYR A 130 6.62 9.51 7.55
N GLU A 131 6.66 9.69 6.26
CA GLU A 131 5.50 9.74 5.38
C GLU A 131 5.82 8.94 4.12
N GLY A 132 5.01 7.92 3.81
CA GLY A 132 5.15 7.04 2.67
C GLY A 132 4.12 7.35 1.59
N TYR A 133 4.58 7.49 0.34
CA TYR A 133 3.79 7.88 -0.83
C TYR A 133 3.90 6.85 -1.95
N LEU A 134 2.81 6.66 -2.67
CA LEU A 134 2.83 6.10 -4.02
C LEU A 134 3.25 7.17 -5.04
N LEU A 135 3.48 6.78 -6.30
CA LEU A 135 3.93 7.71 -7.34
C LEU A 135 2.86 8.75 -7.74
N ASP A 136 1.60 8.46 -7.51
CA ASP A 136 0.47 9.39 -7.68
C ASP A 136 0.30 10.38 -6.52
N SER A 137 1.25 10.36 -5.56
CA SER A 137 1.25 11.17 -4.35
C SER A 137 0.21 10.77 -3.29
N GLN A 138 -0.45 9.62 -3.43
CA GLN A 138 -1.29 9.08 -2.39
C GLN A 138 -0.43 8.66 -1.20
N VAL A 139 -0.75 9.15 0.00
CA VAL A 139 -0.12 8.71 1.25
C VAL A 139 -0.70 7.34 1.61
N PHE A 140 0.16 6.33 1.75
CA PHE A 140 -0.26 5.00 2.16
C PHE A 140 0.07 4.69 3.63
N ASP A 141 1.04 5.40 4.20
CA ASP A 141 1.41 5.26 5.62
C ASP A 141 2.09 6.53 6.12
N SER A 142 1.87 6.91 7.40
CA SER A 142 2.42 8.13 7.97
C SER A 142 2.39 8.10 9.50
N THR A 143 3.42 8.69 10.10
CA THR A 143 3.47 8.95 11.55
C THR A 143 2.92 10.32 11.94
N LYS A 144 2.46 11.15 11.00
CA LYS A 144 2.07 12.54 11.21
C LYS A 144 1.06 12.75 12.35
N ASP A 145 0.07 11.85 12.45
CA ASP A 145 -1.02 11.98 13.44
C ASP A 145 -0.78 11.16 14.71
N ILE A 146 0.24 10.27 14.71
CA ILE A 146 0.53 9.35 15.81
C ILE A 146 1.88 9.63 16.48
N GLY A 147 2.69 10.54 15.92
CA GLY A 147 4.04 10.87 16.39
C GLY A 147 5.08 9.81 16.03
N ALA A 148 6.32 10.09 16.40
CA ALA A 148 7.47 9.24 16.13
C ALA A 148 7.25 7.79 16.60
N GLN A 149 7.69 6.84 15.81
CA GLN A 149 7.57 5.40 16.09
C GLN A 149 8.95 4.76 16.22
N VAL A 150 9.02 3.69 17.03
CA VAL A 150 10.26 2.94 17.22
C VAL A 150 10.18 1.64 16.42
N PHE A 151 11.20 1.40 15.60
CA PHE A 151 11.31 0.19 14.78
C PHE A 151 12.69 -0.45 14.95
N ARG A 152 12.71 -1.78 14.90
CA ARG A 152 13.94 -2.54 14.75
C ARG A 152 14.32 -2.61 13.27
N ILE A 153 15.49 -2.07 12.91
CA ILE A 153 15.92 -1.94 11.50
C ILE A 153 15.89 -3.30 10.79
N SER A 154 16.34 -4.37 11.45
CA SER A 154 16.40 -5.73 10.85
C SER A 154 15.03 -6.30 10.44
N GLU A 155 13.93 -5.73 10.94
CA GLU A 155 12.56 -6.20 10.66
C GLU A 155 11.86 -5.40 9.56
N MET A 156 12.50 -4.33 9.05
CA MET A 156 11.96 -3.46 8.02
C MET A 156 12.16 -4.04 6.61
N ILE A 157 11.53 -3.43 5.59
CA ILE A 157 11.80 -3.73 4.19
C ILE A 157 13.26 -3.43 3.83
N GLU A 158 13.80 -4.12 2.82
CA GLU A 158 15.22 -4.02 2.48
C GLU A 158 15.68 -2.59 2.19
N GLY A 159 14.84 -1.79 1.52
CA GLY A 159 15.15 -0.37 1.27
C GLY A 159 15.31 0.46 2.55
N TRP A 160 14.51 0.18 3.59
CA TRP A 160 14.66 0.85 4.88
C TRP A 160 15.93 0.39 5.63
N LYS A 161 16.24 -0.90 5.60
CA LYS A 161 17.48 -1.44 6.18
C LYS A 161 18.70 -0.76 5.57
N GLU A 162 18.69 -0.61 4.24
CA GLU A 162 19.81 -0.01 3.52
C GLU A 162 19.95 1.49 3.81
N VAL A 163 18.86 2.26 3.82
CA VAL A 163 18.93 3.70 3.99
C VAL A 163 19.20 4.10 5.45
N LEU A 164 18.53 3.47 6.42
CA LEU A 164 18.70 3.81 7.83
C LEU A 164 20.13 3.55 8.32
N THR A 165 20.78 2.51 7.82
CA THR A 165 22.19 2.22 8.15
C THR A 165 23.19 3.17 7.47
N LYS A 166 22.71 4.19 6.75
CA LYS A 166 23.52 5.28 6.15
C LYS A 166 23.13 6.66 6.70
N MET A 167 21.95 6.79 7.30
CA MET A 167 21.48 8.04 7.89
C MET A 167 22.14 8.27 9.25
N GLN A 168 22.54 9.53 9.51
CA GLN A 168 22.92 9.96 10.84
C GLN A 168 21.68 10.39 11.63
N GLU A 169 21.68 10.22 12.95
CA GLU A 169 20.64 10.80 13.81
C GLU A 169 20.47 12.30 13.53
N GLY A 170 19.23 12.77 13.48
CA GLY A 170 18.85 14.12 13.10
C GLY A 170 18.77 14.35 11.60
N SER A 171 18.98 13.30 10.78
CA SER A 171 18.81 13.41 9.32
C SER A 171 17.37 13.32 8.90
N ARG A 172 17.02 14.04 7.82
CA ARG A 172 15.77 13.90 7.09
C ARG A 172 16.08 13.68 5.62
N TRP A 173 15.66 12.54 5.08
CA TRP A 173 15.93 12.15 3.70
C TRP A 173 14.64 11.88 2.95
N LYS A 174 14.65 12.17 1.66
CA LYS A 174 13.63 11.68 0.72
C LYS A 174 14.21 10.47 0.01
N VAL A 175 13.52 9.35 0.08
CA VAL A 175 14.01 8.05 -0.37
C VAL A 175 13.08 7.49 -1.42
N TYR A 176 13.61 6.99 -2.52
CA TYR A 176 12.90 6.33 -3.60
C TYR A 176 13.30 4.87 -3.59
N ILE A 177 12.37 3.99 -3.26
CA ILE A 177 12.63 2.57 -3.06
C ILE A 177 12.01 1.78 -4.21
N PRO A 178 12.81 1.19 -5.11
CA PRO A 178 12.30 0.31 -6.14
C PRO A 178 11.60 -0.91 -5.52
N SER A 179 10.62 -1.46 -6.22
CA SER A 179 9.71 -2.48 -5.69
C SER A 179 10.42 -3.71 -5.13
N HIS A 180 11.53 -4.15 -5.73
CA HIS A 180 12.28 -5.32 -5.27
C HIS A 180 12.97 -5.13 -3.91
N LEU A 181 13.12 -3.88 -3.43
CA LEU A 181 13.59 -3.54 -2.09
C LEU A 181 12.43 -3.20 -1.13
N ALA A 182 11.19 -3.35 -1.58
CA ALA A 182 9.96 -3.10 -0.84
C ALA A 182 9.06 -4.34 -0.84
N TYR A 183 7.91 -4.30 -1.49
CA TYR A 183 6.91 -5.38 -1.46
C TYR A 183 6.86 -6.21 -2.76
N GLY A 184 7.67 -5.90 -3.77
CA GLY A 184 7.86 -6.66 -5.00
C GLY A 184 6.57 -6.94 -5.78
N GLU A 185 6.53 -8.09 -6.44
CA GLU A 185 5.42 -8.54 -7.29
C GLU A 185 4.11 -8.80 -6.50
N ASN A 186 4.19 -8.99 -5.19
CA ASN A 186 3.01 -9.22 -4.38
C ASN A 186 2.32 -7.92 -3.98
N GLY A 187 3.08 -6.83 -3.81
CA GLY A 187 2.58 -5.63 -3.18
C GLY A 187 2.22 -5.85 -1.70
N ALA A 188 1.46 -4.91 -1.12
CA ALA A 188 0.82 -5.02 0.19
C ALA A 188 -0.62 -4.46 0.08
N PRO A 189 -1.56 -5.24 -0.49
CA PRO A 189 -2.94 -4.80 -0.69
C PRO A 189 -3.63 -4.48 0.66
N PRO A 190 -4.62 -3.56 0.67
CA PRO A 190 -5.16 -2.86 -0.51
C PRO A 190 -4.34 -1.64 -0.96
N MET A 191 -3.42 -1.13 -0.12
CA MET A 191 -2.77 0.17 -0.34
C MET A 191 -1.62 0.13 -1.35
N ILE A 192 -0.80 -0.92 -1.33
CA ILE A 192 0.39 -1.01 -2.19
C ILE A 192 0.18 -2.08 -3.25
N GLN A 193 0.08 -1.63 -4.49
CA GLN A 193 -0.12 -2.50 -5.64
C GLN A 193 1.18 -3.24 -6.03
N PRO A 194 1.08 -4.34 -6.81
CA PRO A 194 2.23 -5.08 -7.31
C PRO A 194 3.26 -4.17 -7.99
N ASN A 195 4.54 -4.42 -7.75
CA ASN A 195 5.68 -3.71 -8.33
C ASN A 195 5.70 -2.18 -8.14
N ALA A 196 4.96 -1.67 -7.15
CA ALA A 196 4.97 -0.24 -6.83
C ALA A 196 6.34 0.20 -6.31
N THR A 197 6.91 1.24 -6.93
CA THR A 197 8.02 2.01 -6.38
C THR A 197 7.47 2.93 -5.29
N LEU A 198 8.12 2.94 -4.14
CA LEU A 198 7.67 3.73 -2.99
C LEU A 198 8.56 4.95 -2.80
N VAL A 199 7.95 6.04 -2.36
CA VAL A 199 8.66 7.26 -1.98
C VAL A 199 8.42 7.52 -0.51
N PHE A 200 9.47 7.70 0.27
CA PHE A 200 9.37 8.04 1.68
C PHE A 200 10.08 9.37 1.96
N ILE A 201 9.54 10.13 2.88
CA ILE A 201 10.29 11.13 3.63
C ILE A 201 10.50 10.54 5.00
N ILE A 202 11.77 10.31 5.39
CA ILE A 202 12.14 9.69 6.65
C ILE A 202 12.96 10.68 7.46
N GLU A 203 12.58 10.91 8.70
CA GLU A 203 13.35 11.65 9.69
C GLU A 203 13.82 10.67 10.77
N LEU A 204 15.13 10.49 10.88
CA LEU A 204 15.74 9.65 11.90
C LEU A 204 16.03 10.51 13.13
N ASN A 205 15.18 10.39 14.16
CA ASN A 205 15.29 11.19 15.38
C ASN A 205 16.47 10.73 16.24
N LYS A 206 16.52 9.44 16.58
CA LYS A 206 17.58 8.87 17.41
C LYS A 206 17.64 7.34 17.33
N ILE A 207 18.76 6.80 17.77
CA ILE A 207 18.96 5.37 18.06
C ILE A 207 18.44 5.09 19.46
N VAL A 208 17.58 4.08 19.60
CA VAL A 208 17.04 3.62 20.88
C VAL A 208 17.96 2.52 21.42
N ARG A 209 18.49 2.71 22.63
CA ARG A 209 19.42 1.77 23.31
C ARG A 209 18.85 1.28 24.61
#